data_06b75290b0db361d672c2739c75ea70b
#
_entry.id   06b75290b0db361d672c2739c75ea70b
#
_cell.length_a   1.000
_cell.length_b   1.000
_cell.length_c   1.000
_cell.angle_alpha   90.00
_cell.angle_beta   90.00
_cell.angle_gamma   90.00
#
_symmetry.space_group_name_H-M   'P 1'
#
loop_
_entity.id
_entity.type
_entity.pdbx_description
1 polymer ?
#
loop_
_entity_poly.entity_id
_entity_poly.type
_entity_poly.pdbx_seq_one_letter_code
_entity_poly.pdbx_strand_id
1 'polypeptide(L)'
;MTWNRNIPGLLTDDVRLRVPLNRSNPDDLRTIEVYARLVATPNGTDKPYLVFLQGGPGCESPRPTLRDPGFPGWLSRALEDYQLVLLDQRGTGLSSPVSEPVGDAPSQAEYLTHLRADEIVEDCEDIRRHLGIQKWAALGQSFGGFTLLRYLSTYPESLSAGYFTGGLSAVGRSADDIYAAC
;
A
#
# COMPACT_ATOMS: atom_id res chain seq x y z
N MET A 1 -4.58 18.69 -4.50
CA MET A 1 -4.02 18.29 -3.19
C MET A 1 -4.16 19.45 -2.23
N THR A 2 -4.65 19.17 -1.01
CA THR A 2 -4.82 20.19 0.05
C THR A 2 -3.93 19.81 1.22
N TRP A 3 -2.71 20.33 1.23
CA TRP A 3 -1.72 20.02 2.25
C TRP A 3 -2.09 20.58 3.64
N ASN A 4 -2.19 19.70 4.63
CA ASN A 4 -2.37 20.04 6.03
C ASN A 4 -1.00 20.15 6.75
N ARG A 5 -0.88 21.09 7.70
CA ARG A 5 0.35 21.34 8.47
C ARG A 5 0.18 20.97 9.96
N ASN A 6 -0.60 19.96 10.24
CA ASN A 6 -0.93 19.57 11.61
C ASN A 6 0.22 18.86 12.34
N ILE A 7 1.23 18.39 11.60
CA ILE A 7 2.42 17.73 12.15
C ILE A 7 3.62 18.64 11.88
N PRO A 8 4.38 19.05 12.91
CA PRO A 8 5.54 19.91 12.74
C PRO A 8 6.56 19.34 11.75
N GLY A 9 6.97 20.16 10.78
CA GLY A 9 7.96 19.76 9.76
C GLY A 9 7.41 18.91 8.63
N LEU A 10 6.12 18.53 8.66
CA LEU A 10 5.49 17.71 7.62
C LEU A 10 4.25 18.39 7.03
N LEU A 11 4.01 18.06 5.78
CA LEU A 11 2.76 18.29 5.06
C LEU A 11 2.07 16.93 4.90
N THR A 12 0.77 16.88 5.16
CA THR A 12 -0.03 15.65 4.97
C THR A 12 -1.28 15.96 4.16
N ASP A 13 -1.70 15.01 3.34
CA ASP A 13 -3.00 15.02 2.67
C ASP A 13 -3.54 13.59 2.64
N ASP A 14 -4.85 13.42 2.58
CA ASP A 14 -5.49 12.11 2.62
C ASP A 14 -6.22 11.86 1.31
N VAL A 15 -5.99 10.70 0.72
CA VAL A 15 -6.67 10.22 -0.49
C VAL A 15 -7.61 9.09 -0.10
N ARG A 16 -8.84 9.15 -0.60
CA ARG A 16 -9.84 8.09 -0.47
C ARG A 16 -10.44 7.82 -1.84
N LEU A 17 -10.34 6.59 -2.28
CA LEU A 17 -10.93 6.14 -3.54
C LEU A 17 -11.92 5.02 -3.29
N ARG A 18 -13.03 5.07 -3.98
CA ARG A 18 -13.95 3.94 -4.08
C ARG A 18 -13.54 3.10 -5.27
N VAL A 19 -13.20 1.83 -5.01
CA VAL A 19 -12.71 0.89 -6.01
C VAL A 19 -13.56 -0.38 -6.03
N PRO A 20 -13.61 -1.13 -7.14
CA PRO A 20 -14.29 -2.42 -7.19
C PRO A 20 -13.72 -3.39 -6.14
N LEU A 21 -14.59 -4.16 -5.48
CA LEU A 21 -14.16 -5.26 -4.64
C LEU A 21 -13.56 -6.38 -5.50
N ASN A 22 -14.26 -6.76 -6.54
CA ASN A 22 -13.90 -7.84 -7.46
C ASN A 22 -13.72 -7.30 -8.89
N ARG A 23 -12.49 -7.06 -9.32
CA ARG A 23 -12.20 -6.55 -10.67
C ARG A 23 -12.29 -7.63 -11.75
N SER A 24 -12.31 -8.90 -11.37
CA SER A 24 -12.41 -10.00 -12.32
C SER A 24 -13.85 -10.26 -12.80
N ASN A 25 -14.85 -9.73 -12.09
CA ASN A 25 -16.26 -9.85 -12.46
C ASN A 25 -16.91 -8.46 -12.62
N PRO A 26 -17.12 -7.98 -13.85
CA PRO A 26 -17.72 -6.66 -14.10
C PRO A 26 -19.19 -6.56 -13.64
N ASP A 27 -19.87 -7.67 -13.41
CA ASP A 27 -21.25 -7.70 -12.91
C ASP A 27 -21.31 -7.59 -11.38
N ASP A 28 -20.18 -7.72 -10.69
CA ASP A 28 -20.08 -7.50 -9.25
C ASP A 28 -19.97 -6.00 -8.95
N LEU A 29 -21.08 -5.41 -8.55
CA LEU A 29 -21.16 -3.97 -8.26
C LEU A 29 -20.67 -3.58 -6.87
N ARG A 30 -20.15 -4.54 -6.07
CA ARG A 30 -19.60 -4.24 -4.74
C ARG A 30 -18.34 -3.40 -4.86
N THR A 31 -18.24 -2.40 -3.98
CA THR A 31 -17.09 -1.50 -3.90
C THR A 31 -16.58 -1.41 -2.48
N ILE A 32 -15.31 -1.12 -2.35
CA ILE A 32 -14.65 -0.79 -1.09
C ILE A 32 -14.00 0.57 -1.16
N GLU A 33 -13.72 1.18 -0.02
CA GLU A 33 -12.88 2.37 0.07
C GLU A 33 -11.43 1.95 0.27
N VAL A 34 -10.52 2.55 -0.50
CA VAL A 34 -9.07 2.45 -0.32
C VAL A 34 -8.53 3.82 0.08
N TYR A 35 -7.71 3.83 1.12
CA TYR A 35 -7.14 5.02 1.73
C TYR A 35 -5.63 5.03 1.59
N ALA A 36 -5.08 6.21 1.32
CA ALA A 36 -3.65 6.47 1.40
C ALA A 36 -3.39 7.86 2.02
N ARG A 37 -2.38 7.96 2.87
CA ARG A 37 -1.86 9.24 3.35
C ARG A 37 -0.66 9.67 2.54
N LEU A 38 -0.72 10.88 2.02
CA LEU A 38 0.41 11.55 1.41
C LEU A 38 1.21 12.26 2.50
N VAL A 39 2.53 12.16 2.44
CA VAL A 39 3.43 12.86 3.36
C VAL A 39 4.56 13.49 2.57
N ALA A 40 4.83 14.76 2.84
CA ALA A 40 5.97 15.48 2.26
C ALA A 40 6.59 16.43 3.30
N THR A 41 7.83 16.86 3.06
CA THR A 41 8.39 18.02 3.76
C THR A 41 7.93 19.30 3.07
N PRO A 42 7.93 20.47 3.77
CA PRO A 42 7.54 21.75 3.17
C PRO A 42 8.30 22.12 1.89
N ASN A 43 9.56 21.66 1.77
CA ASN A 43 10.42 21.89 0.60
C ASN A 43 10.54 20.65 -0.29
N GLY A 44 9.66 19.68 -0.16
CA GLY A 44 9.74 18.40 -0.85
C GLY A 44 8.49 18.06 -1.67
N THR A 45 7.64 19.03 -1.97
CA THR A 45 6.39 18.82 -2.72
C THR A 45 6.58 18.64 -4.24
N ASP A 46 7.79 18.83 -4.72
CA ASP A 46 8.22 18.62 -6.12
C ASP A 46 9.02 17.31 -6.30
N LYS A 47 9.32 16.60 -5.21
CA LYS A 47 10.06 15.33 -5.25
C LYS A 47 9.22 14.22 -5.89
N PRO A 48 9.88 13.17 -6.43
CA PRO A 48 9.18 11.98 -6.90
C PRO A 48 8.42 11.30 -5.76
N TYR A 49 7.43 10.48 -6.11
CA TYR A 49 6.65 9.74 -5.14
C TYR A 49 7.26 8.36 -4.85
N LEU A 50 7.08 7.91 -3.60
CA LEU A 50 7.35 6.55 -3.15
C LEU A 50 6.12 6.00 -2.46
N VAL A 51 5.55 4.91 -3.00
CA VAL A 51 4.49 4.17 -2.33
C VAL A 51 5.08 3.15 -1.36
N PHE A 52 4.55 3.11 -0.14
CA PHE A 52 4.91 2.12 0.86
C PHE A 52 3.86 1.01 0.92
N LEU A 53 4.32 -0.23 0.79
CA LEU A 53 3.54 -1.45 0.89
C LEU A 53 3.90 -2.16 2.20
N GLN A 54 2.96 -2.12 3.14
CA GLN A 54 3.13 -2.66 4.49
C GLN A 54 3.22 -4.18 4.49
N GLY A 55 3.93 -4.70 5.48
CA GLY A 55 3.97 -6.12 5.81
C GLY A 55 2.72 -6.62 6.53
N GLY A 56 2.80 -7.78 7.05
CA GLY A 56 1.72 -8.53 7.69
C GLY A 56 1.44 -9.80 6.90
N PRO A 57 0.31 -9.95 6.20
CA PRO A 57 -0.76 -8.98 5.92
C PRO A 57 -1.63 -8.62 7.13
N GLY A 58 -2.44 -7.55 6.99
CA GLY A 58 -3.47 -7.17 7.97
C GLY A 58 -3.17 -5.91 8.78
N CYS A 59 -1.99 -5.31 8.60
CA CYS A 59 -1.62 -4.08 9.29
C CYS A 59 -1.80 -2.85 8.41
N GLU A 60 -2.21 -1.74 9.03
CA GLU A 60 -2.22 -0.43 8.40
C GLU A 60 -0.80 0.10 8.13
N SER A 61 -0.66 1.01 7.20
CA SER A 61 0.60 1.73 7.00
C SER A 61 0.95 2.59 8.22
N PRO A 62 2.24 2.62 8.64
CA PRO A 62 2.67 3.50 9.71
C PRO A 62 2.46 4.95 9.31
N ARG A 63 2.03 5.78 10.27
CA ARG A 63 1.74 7.19 10.04
C ARG A 63 2.53 8.06 10.99
N PRO A 64 3.11 9.17 10.51
CA PRO A 64 3.69 10.15 11.41
C PRO A 64 2.62 10.76 12.32
N THR A 65 2.98 11.06 13.55
CA THR A 65 2.09 11.65 14.55
C THR A 65 2.70 12.91 15.14
N LEU A 66 1.92 13.68 15.89
CA LEU A 66 2.43 14.85 16.64
C LEU A 66 3.52 14.46 17.66
N ARG A 67 3.46 13.24 18.21
CA ARG A 67 4.42 12.75 19.22
C ARG A 67 5.69 12.20 18.60
N ASP A 68 5.55 11.64 17.41
CA ASP A 68 6.67 11.03 16.68
C ASP A 68 6.51 11.27 15.17
N PRO A 69 6.91 12.46 14.69
CA PRO A 69 6.78 12.79 13.27
C PRO A 69 7.68 11.95 12.36
N GLY A 70 8.77 11.41 12.88
CA GLY A 70 9.76 10.63 12.12
C GLY A 70 9.59 9.11 12.22
N PHE A 71 8.61 8.62 12.97
CA PHE A 71 8.39 7.18 13.11
C PHE A 71 7.58 6.58 11.92
N PRO A 72 7.99 5.42 11.42
CA PRO A 72 9.24 4.70 11.69
C PRO A 72 10.46 5.42 11.10
N GLY A 73 11.66 5.12 11.61
CA GLY A 73 12.90 5.83 11.24
C GLY A 73 13.22 5.89 9.74
N TRP A 74 12.79 4.88 8.94
CA TRP A 74 12.95 4.88 7.48
C TRP A 74 12.15 6.02 6.80
N LEU A 75 11.04 6.46 7.41
CA LEU A 75 10.19 7.51 6.87
C LEU A 75 10.95 8.83 6.73
N SER A 76 11.70 9.22 7.77
CA SER A 76 12.52 10.42 7.73
C SER A 76 13.57 10.37 6.63
N ARG A 77 14.24 9.20 6.45
CA ARG A 77 15.22 9.01 5.37
C ARG A 77 14.58 9.07 3.98
N ALA A 78 13.41 8.44 3.82
CA ALA A 78 12.71 8.45 2.54
C ALA A 78 12.24 9.85 2.14
N LEU A 79 11.83 10.68 3.12
CA LEU A 79 11.43 12.08 2.88
C LEU A 79 12.57 13.00 2.41
N GLU A 80 13.83 12.56 2.54
CA GLU A 80 14.96 13.29 1.95
C GLU A 80 14.93 13.26 0.41
N ASP A 81 14.38 12.19 -0.18
CA ASP A 81 14.39 11.97 -1.63
C ASP A 81 12.99 11.92 -2.26
N TYR A 82 11.95 11.65 -1.46
CA TYR A 82 10.60 11.36 -1.96
C TYR A 82 9.49 12.12 -1.23
N GLN A 83 8.33 12.23 -1.89
CA GLN A 83 7.03 12.34 -1.25
C GLN A 83 6.52 10.92 -1.00
N LEU A 84 5.88 10.67 0.14
CA LEU A 84 5.44 9.33 0.49
C LEU A 84 3.94 9.15 0.26
N VAL A 85 3.57 7.98 -0.22
CA VAL A 85 2.21 7.47 -0.29
C VAL A 85 2.12 6.28 0.65
N LEU A 86 1.57 6.50 1.84
CA LEU A 86 1.38 5.48 2.88
C LEU A 86 0.01 4.83 2.66
N LEU A 87 0.00 3.75 1.89
CA LEU A 87 -1.20 3.02 1.51
C LEU A 87 -1.64 2.09 2.63
N ASP A 88 -2.86 2.23 3.12
CA ASP A 88 -3.53 1.15 3.82
C ASP A 88 -4.02 0.16 2.75
N GLN A 89 -3.49 -1.05 2.77
CA GLN A 89 -3.92 -2.07 1.83
C GLN A 89 -5.39 -2.42 2.08
N ARG A 90 -6.12 -2.80 1.02
CA ARG A 90 -7.54 -3.19 1.15
C ARG A 90 -7.77 -4.16 2.30
N GLY A 91 -8.83 -3.94 3.08
CA GLY A 91 -9.13 -4.73 4.28
C GLY A 91 -8.36 -4.32 5.53
N THR A 92 -7.53 -3.27 5.50
CA THR A 92 -6.73 -2.82 6.65
C THR A 92 -6.92 -1.33 6.93
N GLY A 93 -6.62 -0.91 8.16
CA GLY A 93 -6.56 0.49 8.56
C GLY A 93 -7.83 1.26 8.23
N LEU A 94 -7.74 2.26 7.34
CA LEU A 94 -8.88 3.04 6.84
C LEU A 94 -9.36 2.58 5.45
N SER A 95 -8.82 1.45 4.94
CA SER A 95 -9.20 0.85 3.66
C SER A 95 -10.21 -0.27 3.85
N SER A 96 -11.45 0.07 4.23
CA SER A 96 -12.54 -0.89 4.49
C SER A 96 -12.08 -2.07 5.36
N PRO A 97 -11.64 -1.82 6.60
CA PRO A 97 -11.04 -2.85 7.45
C PRO A 97 -11.99 -4.01 7.71
N VAL A 98 -11.44 -5.23 7.71
CA VAL A 98 -12.18 -6.45 8.08
C VAL A 98 -12.19 -6.55 9.61
N SER A 99 -13.14 -5.88 10.25
CA SER A 99 -13.30 -5.88 11.72
C SER A 99 -14.37 -6.85 12.20
N GLU A 100 -15.32 -7.17 11.35
CA GLU A 100 -16.46 -8.04 11.65
C GLU A 100 -16.68 -9.05 10.52
N PRO A 101 -17.19 -10.26 10.83
CA PRO A 101 -17.55 -11.22 9.81
C PRO A 101 -18.57 -10.65 8.80
N VAL A 102 -18.31 -10.86 7.51
CA VAL A 102 -19.21 -10.43 6.44
C VAL A 102 -20.12 -11.60 6.07
N GLY A 103 -21.31 -11.64 6.66
CA GLY A 103 -22.28 -12.71 6.43
C GLY A 103 -21.89 -14.05 7.06
N ASP A 104 -22.27 -15.16 6.41
CA ASP A 104 -21.88 -16.52 6.82
C ASP A 104 -20.43 -16.86 6.41
N ALA A 105 -19.94 -18.00 6.87
CA ALA A 105 -18.55 -18.40 6.62
C ALA A 105 -18.22 -18.53 5.10
N PRO A 106 -19.08 -19.07 4.23
CA PRO A 106 -18.83 -19.05 2.79
C PRO A 106 -18.74 -17.64 2.20
N SER A 107 -19.64 -16.72 2.59
CA SER A 107 -19.63 -15.32 2.14
C SER A 107 -18.37 -14.58 2.61
N GLN A 108 -17.94 -14.84 3.84
CA GLN A 108 -16.70 -14.28 4.37
C GLN A 108 -15.48 -14.82 3.62
N ALA A 109 -15.43 -16.12 3.37
CA ALA A 109 -14.34 -16.75 2.62
C ALA A 109 -14.24 -16.17 1.20
N GLU A 110 -15.37 -15.98 0.53
CA GLU A 110 -15.43 -15.33 -0.79
C GLU A 110 -14.90 -13.89 -0.71
N TYR A 111 -15.40 -13.08 0.22
CA TYR A 111 -14.94 -11.70 0.40
C TYR A 111 -13.42 -11.62 0.59
N LEU A 112 -12.83 -12.48 1.43
CA LEU A 112 -11.40 -12.49 1.71
C LEU A 112 -10.55 -12.84 0.47
N THR A 113 -11.09 -13.55 -0.52
CA THR A 113 -10.37 -13.85 -1.76
C THR A 113 -10.05 -12.60 -2.57
N HIS A 114 -10.76 -11.49 -2.33
CA HIS A 114 -10.56 -10.20 -3.00
C HIS A 114 -9.59 -9.27 -2.25
N LEU A 115 -8.99 -9.71 -1.13
CA LEU A 115 -8.04 -8.90 -0.35
C LEU A 115 -6.59 -9.34 -0.56
N ARG A 116 -6.26 -9.82 -1.75
CA ARG A 116 -4.96 -10.41 -2.10
C ARG A 116 -4.03 -9.41 -2.79
N ALA A 117 -2.77 -9.82 -2.95
CA ALA A 117 -1.71 -8.99 -3.51
C ALA A 117 -2.00 -8.48 -4.94
N ASP A 118 -2.67 -9.26 -5.76
CA ASP A 118 -3.09 -8.88 -7.10
C ASP A 118 -4.03 -7.65 -7.08
N GLU A 119 -5.05 -7.70 -6.25
CA GLU A 119 -5.99 -6.60 -6.09
C GLU A 119 -5.37 -5.37 -5.39
N ILE A 120 -4.41 -5.58 -4.47
CA ILE A 120 -3.65 -4.48 -3.85
C ILE A 120 -2.82 -3.74 -4.91
N VAL A 121 -2.26 -4.44 -5.89
CA VAL A 121 -1.53 -3.83 -7.01
C VAL A 121 -2.45 -2.96 -7.87
N GLU A 122 -3.67 -3.44 -8.15
CA GLU A 122 -4.68 -2.64 -8.88
C GLU A 122 -5.08 -1.37 -8.09
N ASP A 123 -5.20 -1.46 -6.76
CA ASP A 123 -5.45 -0.29 -5.92
C ASP A 123 -4.30 0.73 -5.98
N CYS A 124 -3.05 0.25 -6.02
CA CYS A 124 -1.89 1.11 -6.22
C CYS A 124 -2.00 1.87 -7.54
N GLU A 125 -2.36 1.18 -8.63
CA GLU A 125 -2.54 1.79 -9.95
C GLU A 125 -3.68 2.81 -9.97
N ASP A 126 -4.79 2.52 -9.30
CA ASP A 126 -5.91 3.47 -9.19
C ASP A 126 -5.49 4.74 -8.43
N ILE A 127 -4.77 4.61 -7.31
CA ILE A 127 -4.23 5.77 -6.56
C ILE A 127 -3.20 6.51 -7.40
N ARG A 128 -2.28 5.83 -8.06
CA ARG A 128 -1.26 6.45 -8.92
C ARG A 128 -1.90 7.30 -10.02
N ARG A 129 -2.88 6.74 -10.71
CA ARG A 129 -3.63 7.43 -11.78
C ARG A 129 -4.43 8.61 -11.24
N HIS A 130 -5.09 8.44 -10.09
CA HIS A 130 -5.85 9.51 -9.42
C HIS A 130 -4.95 10.70 -9.06
N LEU A 131 -3.72 10.44 -8.62
CA LEU A 131 -2.73 11.46 -8.30
C LEU A 131 -2.04 12.05 -9.54
N GLY A 132 -2.30 11.54 -10.74
CA GLY A 132 -1.66 11.97 -11.97
C GLY A 132 -0.17 11.63 -12.05
N ILE A 133 0.27 10.64 -11.28
CA ILE A 133 1.68 10.20 -11.22
C ILE A 133 1.96 9.25 -12.39
N GLN A 134 2.96 9.56 -13.21
CA GLN A 134 3.36 8.67 -14.31
C GLN A 134 4.09 7.44 -13.80
N LYS A 135 5.10 7.65 -12.96
CA LYS A 135 5.89 6.59 -12.31
C LYS A 135 6.20 6.99 -10.87
N TRP A 136 6.27 6.02 -10.01
CA TRP A 136 6.73 6.18 -8.64
C TRP A 136 7.74 5.11 -8.23
N ALA A 137 8.50 5.34 -7.17
CA ALA A 137 9.23 4.28 -6.49
C ALA A 137 8.28 3.50 -5.58
N ALA A 138 8.61 2.25 -5.27
CA ALA A 138 7.85 1.45 -4.31
C ALA A 138 8.80 0.81 -3.28
N LEU A 139 8.41 0.85 -2.01
CA LEU A 139 9.10 0.17 -0.91
C LEU A 139 8.16 -0.89 -0.32
N GLY A 140 8.54 -2.15 -0.44
CA GLY A 140 7.79 -3.29 0.10
C GLY A 140 8.49 -3.92 1.28
N GLN A 141 7.78 -4.04 2.40
CA GLN A 141 8.24 -4.71 3.61
C GLN A 141 7.52 -6.05 3.81
N SER A 142 8.24 -7.15 3.99
CA SER A 142 7.67 -8.48 4.26
C SER A 142 6.61 -8.85 3.21
N PHE A 143 5.35 -9.04 3.57
CA PHE A 143 4.25 -9.27 2.61
C PHE A 143 4.16 -8.14 1.56
N GLY A 144 4.46 -6.90 1.92
CA GLY A 144 4.55 -5.78 0.97
C GLY A 144 5.64 -5.99 -0.08
N GLY A 145 6.74 -6.68 0.25
CA GLY A 145 7.76 -7.08 -0.70
C GLY A 145 7.24 -8.13 -1.70
N PHE A 146 6.46 -9.10 -1.23
CA PHE A 146 5.76 -10.05 -2.10
C PHE A 146 4.77 -9.32 -3.03
N THR A 147 4.00 -8.38 -2.52
CA THR A 147 3.10 -7.53 -3.31
C THR A 147 3.87 -6.71 -4.35
N LEU A 148 5.05 -6.18 -3.98
CA LEU A 148 5.91 -5.44 -4.92
C LEU A 148 6.48 -6.33 -6.04
N LEU A 149 6.80 -7.60 -5.78
CA LEU A 149 7.15 -8.55 -6.86
C LEU A 149 6.01 -8.74 -7.85
N ARG A 150 4.79 -8.85 -7.34
CA ARG A 150 3.59 -8.91 -8.20
C ARG A 150 3.45 -7.62 -9.01
N TYR A 151 3.65 -6.45 -8.38
CA TYR A 151 3.56 -5.15 -9.04
C TYR A 151 4.59 -5.02 -10.18
N LEU A 152 5.85 -5.36 -9.93
CA LEU A 152 6.91 -5.39 -10.95
C LEU A 152 6.59 -6.33 -12.12
N SER A 153 5.90 -7.43 -11.85
CA SER A 153 5.52 -8.40 -12.88
C SER A 153 4.34 -7.95 -13.72
N THR A 154 3.47 -7.09 -13.17
CA THR A 154 2.21 -6.69 -13.82
C THR A 154 2.32 -5.31 -14.47
N TYR A 155 2.97 -4.35 -13.80
CA TYR A 155 3.09 -2.94 -14.22
C TYR A 155 4.52 -2.41 -14.06
N PRO A 156 5.53 -3.03 -14.70
CA PRO A 156 6.92 -2.58 -14.58
C PRO A 156 7.12 -1.14 -15.05
N GLU A 157 6.30 -0.68 -16.01
CA GLU A 157 6.34 0.68 -16.55
C GLU A 157 5.86 1.75 -15.57
N SER A 158 5.08 1.38 -14.56
CA SER A 158 4.58 2.29 -13.51
C SER A 158 5.61 2.54 -12.40
N LEU A 159 6.70 1.76 -12.40
CA LEU A 159 7.72 1.81 -11.36
C LEU A 159 9.01 2.45 -11.87
N SER A 160 9.58 3.37 -11.09
CA SER A 160 10.91 3.95 -11.32
C SER A 160 11.99 3.22 -10.53
N ALA A 161 11.65 2.64 -9.38
CA ALA A 161 12.52 1.84 -8.52
C ALA A 161 11.69 0.92 -7.61
N GLY A 162 12.25 -0.21 -7.20
CA GLY A 162 11.67 -1.12 -6.22
C GLY A 162 12.64 -1.42 -5.10
N TYR A 163 12.22 -1.19 -3.85
CA TYR A 163 13.00 -1.44 -2.65
C TYR A 163 12.33 -2.55 -1.83
N PHE A 164 13.12 -3.53 -1.39
CA PHE A 164 12.61 -4.69 -0.67
C PHE A 164 13.26 -4.80 0.70
N THR A 165 12.44 -5.02 1.72
CA THR A 165 12.91 -5.33 3.06
C THR A 165 12.24 -6.61 3.57
N GLY A 166 12.99 -7.73 3.58
CA GLY A 166 12.55 -9.01 4.12
C GLY A 166 11.36 -9.66 3.42
N GLY A 167 11.12 -9.36 2.14
CA GLY A 167 9.91 -9.78 1.44
C GLY A 167 10.12 -10.47 0.09
N LEU A 168 11.31 -10.98 -0.18
CA LEU A 168 11.55 -11.74 -1.40
C LEU A 168 11.07 -13.19 -1.22
N SER A 169 10.12 -13.61 -2.05
CA SER A 169 9.69 -15.01 -2.06
C SER A 169 10.66 -15.88 -2.88
N ALA A 170 10.88 -17.10 -2.41
CA ALA A 170 11.63 -18.11 -3.17
C ALA A 170 10.69 -18.68 -4.25
N VAL A 171 10.75 -18.11 -5.45
CA VAL A 171 9.90 -18.51 -6.57
C VAL A 171 10.12 -20.00 -6.90
N GLY A 172 9.04 -20.76 -7.01
CA GLY A 172 9.07 -22.20 -7.29
C GLY A 172 9.38 -23.09 -6.09
N ARG A 173 9.38 -22.53 -4.87
CA ARG A 173 9.51 -23.29 -3.62
C ARG A 173 8.22 -23.25 -2.81
N SER A 174 7.97 -24.32 -2.06
CA SER A 174 6.87 -24.34 -1.08
C SER A 174 7.27 -23.59 0.22
N ALA A 175 6.28 -23.26 1.04
CA ALA A 175 6.55 -22.71 2.38
C ALA A 175 7.38 -23.69 3.22
N ASP A 176 7.12 -24.99 3.11
CA ASP A 176 7.84 -26.04 3.84
C ASP A 176 9.33 -26.08 3.45
N ASP A 177 9.66 -25.88 2.16
CA ASP A 177 11.04 -25.81 1.71
C ASP A 177 11.79 -24.61 2.33
N ILE A 178 11.09 -23.48 2.51
CA ILE A 178 11.66 -22.27 3.09
C ILE A 178 11.90 -22.48 4.60
N TYR A 179 10.90 -23.00 5.31
CA TYR A 179 11.03 -23.26 6.76
C TYR A 179 12.06 -24.35 7.06
N ALA A 180 12.25 -25.34 6.18
CA ALA A 180 13.28 -26.35 6.35
C ALA A 180 14.70 -25.81 6.14
N ALA A 181 14.87 -24.64 5.51
CA ALA A 181 16.15 -24.00 5.26
C ALA A 181 16.56 -22.99 6.34
N CYS A 182 15.69 -22.68 7.30
CA CYS A 182 15.93 -21.79 8.45
C CYS A 182 16.40 -22.59 9.66
#